data_00cc8637f9dd3cbc71dcbeca8120df10
#
_entry.id   00cc8637f9dd3cbc71dcbeca8120df10
#
_cell.length_a   1.000
_cell.length_b   1.000
_cell.length_c   1.000
_cell.angle_alpha   90.00
_cell.angle_beta   90.00
_cell.angle_gamma   90.00
#
_symmetry.space_group_name_H-M   'P 1'
#
loop_
_entity.id
_entity.type
_entity.pdbx_description
1 polymer ?
#
loop_
_entity_poly.entity_id
_entity_poly.type
_entity_poly.pdbx_seq_one_letter_code
_entity_poly.pdbx_strand_id
1 'polypeptide(L)'
;MRLPSRFILAAWTGLLAGPALAANYPLQLDNCGFGLTIEAPPQRVVAIKSSAAELLLSLGLDERLVGMAFLDGPLPAHLAEQAVAIPVLSDKLPSQEVVLEAEPDFIYGGWESNFSADGAGERPALQGLGITSYVAPAACRTVKPPKLSFEQLFAEIAEMGAIFDVEDRAEALIAEQKAQLAGVAPDGRELTALWYSSGTKTPYVGAGNNAPAMIMEALGLENIFGGADEGWISASWEAVVDANPDVIVLVDAAWNSAEAKKKLLAENPITSRLDAVIHQRYLVIPFPASEAGVRNVPAVVDMAAQLAGLEF
;
A
#
# COMPACT_ATOMS: atom_id res chain seq x y z
N MET A 1 -35.42 37.36 64.36
CA MET A 1 -35.45 36.18 63.48
C MET A 1 -34.40 36.37 62.40
N ARG A 2 -33.22 35.72 62.48
CA ARG A 2 -32.08 35.84 61.53
C ARG A 2 -32.01 34.58 60.72
N LEU A 3 -32.11 34.65 59.38
CA LEU A 3 -31.91 33.56 58.46
C LEU A 3 -30.39 33.36 58.20
N PRO A 4 -29.90 32.11 58.11
CA PRO A 4 -28.50 31.82 57.77
C PRO A 4 -28.27 31.82 56.25
N SER A 5 -27.24 32.55 55.81
CA SER A 5 -26.71 32.51 54.42
C SER A 5 -26.09 31.17 54.13
N ARG A 6 -26.54 30.51 53.08
CA ARG A 6 -25.91 29.29 52.53
C ARG A 6 -24.84 29.71 51.52
N PHE A 7 -23.58 29.41 51.83
CA PHE A 7 -22.46 29.47 50.89
C PHE A 7 -22.50 28.23 49.97
N ILE A 8 -22.63 28.44 48.67
CA ILE A 8 -22.47 27.39 47.66
C ILE A 8 -20.99 27.38 47.29
N LEU A 9 -20.27 26.31 47.63
CA LEU A 9 -18.94 26.01 47.14
C LEU A 9 -19.08 25.45 45.73
N ALA A 10 -18.69 26.19 44.70
CA ALA A 10 -18.51 25.69 43.36
C ALA A 10 -17.16 24.92 43.27
N ALA A 11 -17.26 23.60 43.14
CA ALA A 11 -16.07 22.77 42.87
C ALA A 11 -15.67 22.91 41.38
N TRP A 12 -14.54 23.54 41.14
CA TRP A 12 -13.91 23.54 39.84
C TRP A 12 -13.18 22.20 39.66
N THR A 13 -13.72 21.32 38.81
CA THR A 13 -13.02 20.13 38.31
C THR A 13 -12.09 20.58 37.20
N GLY A 14 -10.82 20.82 37.52
CA GLY A 14 -9.77 21.02 36.51
C GLY A 14 -9.54 19.72 35.73
N LEU A 15 -9.82 19.72 34.43
CA LEU A 15 -9.32 18.70 33.51
C LEU A 15 -7.79 18.81 33.51
N LEU A 16 -7.13 17.80 34.06
CA LEU A 16 -5.68 17.59 33.85
C LEU A 16 -5.53 17.05 32.42
N ALA A 17 -5.19 17.91 31.47
CA ALA A 17 -4.61 17.47 30.20
C ALA A 17 -3.27 16.79 30.55
N GLY A 18 -3.19 15.47 30.33
CA GLY A 18 -1.93 14.75 30.42
C GLY A 18 -0.93 15.34 29.41
N PRO A 19 0.39 15.26 29.68
CA PRO A 19 1.39 15.67 28.70
C PRO A 19 1.21 14.78 27.46
N ALA A 20 0.88 15.40 26.32
CA ALA A 20 1.12 14.76 25.02
C ALA A 20 2.62 14.43 24.97
N LEU A 21 2.97 13.17 24.76
CA LEU A 21 4.34 12.77 24.46
C LEU A 21 4.65 13.39 23.09
N ALA A 22 5.32 14.54 23.10
CA ALA A 22 5.80 15.18 21.88
C ALA A 22 6.79 14.21 21.22
N ALA A 23 6.60 13.93 19.91
CA ALA A 23 7.58 13.18 19.14
C ALA A 23 8.97 13.81 19.31
N ASN A 24 9.99 12.96 19.51
CA ASN A 24 11.36 13.41 19.74
C ASN A 24 12.01 13.82 18.41
N TYR A 25 11.74 15.02 17.91
CA TYR A 25 12.48 15.59 16.78
C TYR A 25 13.84 16.15 17.22
N PRO A 26 14.90 16.11 16.37
CA PRO A 26 14.86 15.59 14.99
C PRO A 26 14.83 14.05 14.94
N LEU A 27 14.03 13.49 14.02
CA LEU A 27 14.06 12.07 13.70
C LEU A 27 15.17 11.79 12.69
N GLN A 28 15.96 10.74 12.93
CA GLN A 28 16.97 10.25 11.98
C GLN A 28 16.56 8.86 11.49
N LEU A 29 16.43 8.71 10.19
CA LEU A 29 15.95 7.50 9.53
C LEU A 29 16.91 7.12 8.40
N ASP A 30 17.02 5.82 8.13
CA ASP A 30 17.57 5.31 6.86
C ASP A 30 16.39 4.84 6.00
N ASN A 31 16.24 5.44 4.84
CA ASN A 31 15.17 5.07 3.91
C ASN A 31 15.76 4.68 2.56
N CYS A 32 15.78 3.39 2.27
CA CYS A 32 16.42 2.80 1.09
C CYS A 32 17.93 3.12 0.97
N GLY A 33 18.67 3.12 2.09
CA GLY A 33 20.09 3.48 2.12
C GLY A 33 20.37 4.99 2.01
N PHE A 34 19.33 5.82 2.10
CA PHE A 34 19.44 7.28 2.09
C PHE A 34 19.08 7.84 3.46
N GLY A 35 20.07 8.49 4.12
CA GLY A 35 19.86 9.08 5.45
C GLY A 35 18.95 10.30 5.40
N LEU A 36 17.91 10.29 6.23
CA LEU A 36 16.96 11.39 6.38
C LEU A 36 17.08 12.00 7.78
N THR A 37 16.95 13.31 7.87
CA THR A 37 16.75 14.02 9.12
C THR A 37 15.48 14.85 9.00
N ILE A 38 14.50 14.58 9.87
CA ILE A 38 13.21 15.26 9.90
C ILE A 38 13.21 16.14 11.16
N GLU A 39 13.29 17.44 10.96
CA GLU A 39 13.43 18.42 12.05
C GLU A 39 12.11 18.71 12.76
N ALA A 40 10.98 18.54 12.07
CA ALA A 40 9.64 18.78 12.57
C ALA A 40 8.63 17.99 11.71
N PRO A 41 7.37 17.79 12.17
CA PRO A 41 6.33 17.14 11.38
C PRO A 41 6.11 17.86 10.05
N PRO A 42 6.16 17.17 8.89
CA PRO A 42 5.93 17.78 7.58
C PRO A 42 4.54 18.41 7.50
N GLN A 43 4.44 19.55 6.79
CA GLN A 43 3.19 20.32 6.68
C GLN A 43 2.66 20.40 5.25
N ARG A 44 3.52 20.22 4.25
CA ARG A 44 3.18 20.34 2.83
C ARG A 44 3.67 19.11 2.08
N VAL A 45 2.77 18.15 1.91
CA VAL A 45 3.13 16.82 1.44
C VAL A 45 2.61 16.57 0.03
N VAL A 46 3.48 16.08 -0.84
CA VAL A 46 3.08 15.48 -2.13
C VAL A 46 3.18 13.96 -2.02
N ALA A 47 2.09 13.28 -2.33
CA ALA A 47 2.03 11.81 -2.40
C ALA A 47 2.07 11.34 -3.86
N ILE A 48 3.00 10.47 -4.20
CA ILE A 48 3.13 9.88 -5.54
C ILE A 48 2.85 8.39 -5.45
N LYS A 49 1.88 7.88 -6.19
CA LYS A 49 1.27 6.55 -6.19
C LYS A 49 0.15 6.40 -5.15
N SER A 50 -0.76 5.47 -5.45
CA SER A 50 -1.91 5.19 -4.58
C SER A 50 -1.49 4.73 -3.19
N SER A 51 -0.47 3.88 -3.07
CA SER A 51 0.00 3.37 -1.77
C SER A 51 0.42 4.49 -0.82
N ALA A 52 1.16 5.49 -1.32
CA ALA A 52 1.58 6.65 -0.54
C ALA A 52 0.39 7.55 -0.15
N ALA A 53 -0.47 7.89 -1.13
CA ALA A 53 -1.63 8.74 -0.88
C ALA A 53 -2.60 8.13 0.14
N GLU A 54 -2.89 6.83 -0.01
CA GLU A 54 -3.85 6.13 0.83
C GLU A 54 -3.37 5.92 2.26
N LEU A 55 -2.07 5.67 2.47
CA LEU A 55 -1.52 5.62 3.83
C LEU A 55 -1.68 6.97 4.53
N LEU A 56 -1.31 8.08 3.88
CA LEU A 56 -1.44 9.40 4.47
C LEU A 56 -2.91 9.76 4.75
N LEU A 57 -3.82 9.47 3.83
CA LEU A 57 -5.27 9.67 4.03
C LEU A 57 -5.80 8.79 5.16
N SER A 58 -5.36 7.53 5.27
CA SER A 58 -5.76 6.62 6.35
C SER A 58 -5.28 7.10 7.73
N LEU A 59 -4.20 7.88 7.76
CA LEU A 59 -3.71 8.56 8.97
C LEU A 59 -4.41 9.91 9.21
N GLY A 60 -5.38 10.31 8.37
CA GLY A 60 -6.10 11.59 8.49
C GLY A 60 -5.20 12.80 8.27
N LEU A 61 -4.29 12.72 7.30
CA LEU A 61 -3.33 13.77 6.93
C LEU A 61 -3.75 14.55 5.67
N ASP A 62 -5.04 14.50 5.33
CA ASP A 62 -5.62 15.17 4.16
C ASP A 62 -5.33 16.67 4.13
N GLU A 63 -5.39 17.36 5.27
CA GLU A 63 -5.08 18.81 5.37
C GLU A 63 -3.60 19.13 5.07
N ARG A 64 -2.69 18.14 5.20
CA ARG A 64 -1.26 18.31 4.89
C ARG A 64 -0.93 17.97 3.44
N LEU A 65 -1.81 17.28 2.72
CA LEU A 65 -1.62 16.92 1.32
C LEU A 65 -1.86 18.13 0.41
N VAL A 66 -0.79 18.66 -0.15
CA VAL A 66 -0.83 19.74 -1.15
C VAL A 66 -0.95 19.21 -2.58
N GLY A 67 -0.81 17.90 -2.77
CA GLY A 67 -1.03 17.24 -4.05
C GLY A 67 -0.85 15.73 -4.01
N MET A 68 -1.55 15.06 -4.91
CA MET A 68 -1.36 13.65 -5.23
C MET A 68 -0.98 13.52 -6.70
N ALA A 69 -0.23 12.50 -7.08
CA ALA A 69 0.12 12.25 -8.47
C ALA A 69 0.26 10.75 -8.77
N PHE A 70 0.09 10.39 -10.05
CA PHE A 70 0.34 9.06 -10.58
C PHE A 70 -0.41 7.97 -9.79
N LEU A 71 -1.68 8.21 -9.50
CA LEU A 71 -2.52 7.23 -8.82
C LEU A 71 -2.77 6.02 -9.73
N ASP A 72 -2.78 4.84 -9.13
CA ASP A 72 -2.92 3.56 -9.85
C ASP A 72 -4.36 3.18 -10.17
N GLY A 73 -5.30 3.95 -9.66
CA GLY A 73 -6.73 3.75 -9.80
C GLY A 73 -7.53 4.61 -8.83
N PRO A 74 -8.84 4.42 -8.74
CA PRO A 74 -9.68 5.18 -7.83
C PRO A 74 -9.32 4.87 -6.38
N LEU A 75 -9.38 5.91 -5.54
CA LEU A 75 -9.27 5.76 -4.10
C LEU A 75 -10.43 4.93 -3.54
N PRO A 76 -10.23 4.18 -2.44
CA PRO A 76 -11.32 3.55 -1.71
C PRO A 76 -12.39 4.55 -1.32
N ALA A 77 -13.67 4.13 -1.33
CA ALA A 77 -14.79 5.04 -1.10
C ALA A 77 -14.68 5.83 0.22
N HIS A 78 -14.17 5.20 1.27
CA HIS A 78 -14.00 5.84 2.59
C HIS A 78 -12.87 6.89 2.63
N LEU A 79 -11.93 6.88 1.67
CA LEU A 79 -10.87 7.88 1.54
C LEU A 79 -11.19 8.93 0.47
N ALA A 80 -12.09 8.61 -0.47
CA ALA A 80 -12.39 9.49 -1.61
C ALA A 80 -12.99 10.84 -1.17
N GLU A 81 -13.82 10.83 -0.12
CA GLU A 81 -14.44 12.05 0.42
C GLU A 81 -13.40 13.02 1.00
N GLN A 82 -12.41 12.50 1.72
CA GLN A 82 -11.31 13.29 2.29
C GLN A 82 -10.40 13.87 1.20
N ALA A 83 -10.29 13.18 0.07
CA ALA A 83 -9.40 13.55 -1.03
C ALA A 83 -10.00 14.57 -2.00
N VAL A 84 -11.29 14.92 -1.90
CA VAL A 84 -11.99 15.79 -2.88
C VAL A 84 -11.31 17.16 -3.07
N ALA A 85 -10.75 17.74 -2.01
CA ALA A 85 -10.10 19.05 -2.06
C ALA A 85 -8.61 18.97 -2.47
N ILE A 86 -8.02 17.78 -2.57
CA ILE A 86 -6.59 17.59 -2.84
C ILE A 86 -6.37 17.54 -4.35
N PRO A 87 -5.54 18.43 -4.93
CA PRO A 87 -5.31 18.45 -6.36
C PRO A 87 -4.56 17.19 -6.83
N VAL A 88 -4.96 16.62 -7.97
CA VAL A 88 -4.17 15.64 -8.70
C VAL A 88 -3.22 16.40 -9.62
N LEU A 89 -1.94 16.41 -9.27
CA LEU A 89 -0.90 17.19 -9.96
C LEU A 89 -0.58 16.61 -11.34
N SER A 90 -0.65 15.28 -11.46
CA SER A 90 -0.38 14.57 -12.72
C SER A 90 -1.01 13.17 -12.69
N ASP A 91 -1.58 12.74 -13.82
CA ASP A 91 -2.05 11.35 -14.02
C ASP A 91 -0.88 10.35 -14.27
N LYS A 92 0.32 10.87 -14.51
CA LYS A 92 1.54 10.09 -14.73
C LYS A 92 2.60 10.51 -13.73
N LEU A 93 3.79 9.90 -13.83
CA LEU A 93 4.95 10.32 -13.05
C LEU A 93 5.16 11.84 -13.23
N PRO A 94 5.02 12.64 -12.15
CA PRO A 94 5.18 14.10 -12.25
C PRO A 94 6.65 14.47 -12.49
N SER A 95 6.90 15.52 -13.25
CA SER A 95 8.22 16.12 -13.33
C SER A 95 8.54 16.87 -12.03
N GLN A 96 9.84 17.12 -11.80
CA GLN A 96 10.30 17.91 -10.66
C GLN A 96 9.66 19.31 -10.63
N GLU A 97 9.49 19.94 -11.79
CA GLU A 97 8.86 21.27 -11.91
C GLU A 97 7.42 21.25 -11.36
N VAL A 98 6.62 20.27 -11.79
CA VAL A 98 5.23 20.08 -11.31
C VAL A 98 5.17 19.87 -9.80
N VAL A 99 6.11 19.09 -9.26
CA VAL A 99 6.16 18.83 -7.81
C VAL A 99 6.57 20.08 -7.04
N LEU A 100 7.57 20.82 -7.53
CA LEU A 100 8.07 22.04 -6.88
C LEU A 100 7.06 23.18 -6.91
N GLU A 101 6.16 23.25 -7.92
CA GLU A 101 5.07 24.22 -7.97
C GLU A 101 4.10 24.09 -6.79
N ALA A 102 3.97 22.87 -6.24
CA ALA A 102 3.16 22.64 -5.03
C ALA A 102 3.89 23.07 -3.73
N GLU A 103 5.16 23.49 -3.79
CA GLU A 103 5.99 23.92 -2.65
C GLU A 103 5.97 22.90 -1.49
N PRO A 104 6.28 21.61 -1.70
CA PRO A 104 6.27 20.63 -0.64
C PRO A 104 7.49 20.77 0.27
N ASP A 105 7.33 20.37 1.53
CA ASP A 105 8.45 20.09 2.46
C ASP A 105 8.75 18.58 2.54
N PHE A 106 7.80 17.74 2.08
CA PHE A 106 7.92 16.29 2.09
C PHE A 106 7.29 15.67 0.84
N ILE A 107 7.98 14.70 0.24
CA ILE A 107 7.45 13.91 -0.89
C ILE A 107 7.49 12.44 -0.50
N TYR A 108 6.33 11.79 -0.51
CA TYR A 108 6.22 10.35 -0.31
C TYR A 108 5.99 9.65 -1.63
N GLY A 109 6.96 8.86 -2.08
CA GLY A 109 6.89 8.07 -3.31
C GLY A 109 6.62 6.59 -3.04
N GLY A 110 5.58 6.04 -3.64
CA GLY A 110 5.29 4.61 -3.54
C GLY A 110 6.32 3.74 -4.26
N TRP A 111 7.10 4.31 -5.16
CA TRP A 111 8.22 3.63 -5.85
C TRP A 111 9.48 4.45 -5.77
N GLU A 112 10.64 3.79 -5.56
CA GLU A 112 11.94 4.50 -5.57
C GLU A 112 12.22 5.18 -6.92
N SER A 113 11.76 4.60 -8.02
CA SER A 113 11.87 5.19 -9.37
C SER A 113 11.06 6.49 -9.56
N ASN A 114 10.19 6.86 -8.62
CA ASN A 114 9.54 8.17 -8.64
C ASN A 114 10.57 9.29 -8.46
N PHE A 115 11.68 9.01 -7.77
CA PHE A 115 12.76 9.94 -7.50
C PHE A 115 13.91 9.77 -8.52
N SER A 116 13.71 10.31 -9.70
CA SER A 116 14.68 10.29 -10.78
C SER A 116 14.73 11.64 -11.49
N ALA A 117 15.74 11.84 -12.36
CA ALA A 117 15.88 13.07 -13.14
C ALA A 117 14.66 13.33 -14.07
N ASP A 118 14.03 12.24 -14.55
CA ASP A 118 12.82 12.31 -15.39
C ASP A 118 11.52 12.27 -14.59
N GLY A 119 11.62 12.22 -13.26
CA GLY A 119 10.48 12.16 -12.33
C GLY A 119 10.44 13.35 -11.38
N ALA A 120 10.05 13.08 -10.13
CA ALA A 120 9.89 14.10 -9.08
C ALA A 120 11.21 14.79 -8.66
N GLY A 121 12.33 14.40 -9.22
CA GLY A 121 13.67 14.87 -8.89
C GLY A 121 14.47 13.85 -8.11
N GLU A 122 15.80 13.90 -8.27
CA GLU A 122 16.71 13.03 -7.52
C GLU A 122 16.75 13.40 -6.03
N ARG A 123 16.77 12.41 -5.14
CA ARG A 123 16.71 12.59 -3.68
C ARG A 123 17.77 13.55 -3.13
N PRO A 124 19.06 13.50 -3.56
CA PRO A 124 20.06 14.48 -3.10
C PRO A 124 19.74 15.92 -3.55
N ALA A 125 19.17 16.10 -4.75
CA ALA A 125 18.80 17.43 -5.25
C ALA A 125 17.61 18.01 -4.46
N LEU A 126 16.59 17.19 -4.17
CA LEU A 126 15.46 17.56 -3.32
C LEU A 126 15.92 17.95 -1.90
N GLN A 127 16.81 17.15 -1.30
CA GLN A 127 17.39 17.46 0.01
C GLN A 127 18.15 18.80 0.00
N GLY A 128 18.87 19.10 -1.07
CA GLY A 128 19.54 20.41 -1.27
C GLY A 128 18.57 21.59 -1.35
N LEU A 129 17.30 21.36 -1.67
CA LEU A 129 16.19 22.32 -1.67
C LEU A 129 15.43 22.36 -0.33
N GLY A 130 15.84 21.57 0.66
CA GLY A 130 15.14 21.45 1.94
C GLY A 130 13.90 20.57 1.90
N ILE A 131 13.73 19.75 0.86
CA ILE A 131 12.59 18.85 0.67
C ILE A 131 12.99 17.42 1.07
N THR A 132 12.30 16.84 2.03
CA THR A 132 12.49 15.44 2.41
C THR A 132 11.80 14.52 1.39
N SER A 133 12.53 13.52 0.90
CA SER A 133 11.97 12.48 0.02
C SER A 133 11.95 11.13 0.73
N TYR A 134 10.80 10.48 0.78
CA TYR A 134 10.61 9.17 1.40
C TYR A 134 10.07 8.16 0.37
N VAL A 135 10.62 6.96 0.36
CA VAL A 135 10.21 5.84 -0.51
C VAL A 135 9.52 4.79 0.35
N ALA A 136 8.39 4.23 -0.13
CA ALA A 136 7.80 3.07 0.52
C ALA A 136 8.84 1.93 0.65
N PRO A 137 9.12 1.40 1.86
CA PRO A 137 10.24 0.48 2.10
C PRO A 137 10.22 -0.78 1.23
N ALA A 138 9.03 -1.30 0.92
CA ALA A 138 8.85 -2.46 0.04
C ALA A 138 9.26 -2.19 -1.42
N ALA A 139 9.38 -0.92 -1.82
CA ALA A 139 9.72 -0.49 -3.17
C ALA A 139 11.16 -0.02 -3.33
N CYS A 140 12.01 -0.18 -2.30
CA CYS A 140 13.44 0.07 -2.38
C CYS A 140 14.08 -0.79 -3.48
N ARG A 141 14.99 -0.20 -4.26
CA ARG A 141 15.77 -0.87 -5.31
C ARG A 141 17.27 -0.75 -5.09
N THR A 142 17.69 0.39 -4.52
CA THR A 142 19.09 0.65 -4.18
C THR A 142 19.57 -0.30 -3.09
N VAL A 143 18.70 -0.60 -2.12
CA VAL A 143 18.90 -1.64 -1.10
C VAL A 143 17.79 -2.66 -1.27
N LYS A 144 18.15 -3.95 -1.45
CA LYS A 144 17.15 -5.02 -1.55
C LYS A 144 16.37 -5.13 -0.23
N PRO A 145 15.04 -4.93 -0.24
CA PRO A 145 14.25 -5.10 0.97
C PRO A 145 14.20 -6.58 1.37
N PRO A 146 13.99 -6.89 2.65
CA PRO A 146 13.70 -8.26 3.09
C PRO A 146 12.38 -8.76 2.47
N LYS A 147 12.11 -10.08 2.60
CA LYS A 147 10.81 -10.63 2.20
C LYS A 147 9.70 -9.87 2.91
N LEU A 148 8.75 -9.31 2.14
CA LEU A 148 7.67 -8.49 2.69
C LEU A 148 6.76 -9.33 3.61
N SER A 149 6.42 -8.75 4.75
CA SER A 149 5.44 -9.30 5.71
C SER A 149 4.47 -8.21 6.16
N PHE A 150 3.35 -8.59 6.77
CA PHE A 150 2.40 -7.62 7.35
C PHE A 150 3.04 -6.82 8.48
N GLU A 151 3.95 -7.39 9.25
CA GLU A 151 4.70 -6.66 10.30
C GLU A 151 5.53 -5.52 9.71
N GLN A 152 6.09 -5.69 8.52
CA GLN A 152 6.82 -4.62 7.83
C GLN A 152 5.89 -3.52 7.33
N LEU A 153 4.69 -3.85 6.84
CA LEU A 153 3.67 -2.84 6.52
C LEU A 153 3.20 -2.09 7.77
N PHE A 154 3.01 -2.79 8.88
CA PHE A 154 2.67 -2.15 10.16
C PHE A 154 3.80 -1.28 10.69
N ALA A 155 5.06 -1.66 10.47
CA ALA A 155 6.22 -0.84 10.80
C ALA A 155 6.25 0.46 9.95
N GLU A 156 5.93 0.39 8.66
CA GLU A 156 5.81 1.56 7.79
C GLU A 156 4.69 2.50 8.27
N ILE A 157 3.53 1.96 8.65
CA ILE A 157 2.42 2.76 9.22
C ILE A 157 2.87 3.46 10.51
N ALA A 158 3.58 2.75 11.40
CA ALA A 158 4.10 3.31 12.65
C ALA A 158 5.17 4.38 12.38
N GLU A 159 6.06 4.16 11.40
CA GLU A 159 7.08 5.15 11.02
C GLU A 159 6.45 6.42 10.46
N MET A 160 5.41 6.30 9.61
CA MET A 160 4.63 7.46 9.16
C MET A 160 3.93 8.16 10.33
N GLY A 161 3.40 7.41 11.30
CA GLY A 161 2.86 7.97 12.55
C GLY A 161 3.86 8.86 13.25
N ALA A 162 5.10 8.38 13.43
CA ALA A 162 6.17 9.14 14.07
C ALA A 162 6.64 10.34 13.23
N ILE A 163 6.77 10.18 11.89
CA ILE A 163 7.16 11.26 10.98
C ILE A 163 6.17 12.43 11.02
N PHE A 164 4.89 12.15 11.20
CA PHE A 164 3.82 13.15 11.15
C PHE A 164 3.26 13.55 12.53
N ASP A 165 3.80 13.03 13.65
CA ASP A 165 3.32 13.26 15.01
C ASP A 165 1.83 12.87 15.17
N VAL A 166 1.50 11.66 14.68
CA VAL A 166 0.14 11.07 14.71
C VAL A 166 0.18 9.59 15.12
N GLU A 167 1.04 9.23 16.06
CA GLU A 167 1.29 7.86 16.51
C GLU A 167 0.00 7.17 16.96
N ASP A 168 -0.88 7.86 17.70
CA ASP A 168 -2.16 7.32 18.15
C ASP A 168 -3.04 6.86 16.97
N ARG A 169 -3.02 7.59 15.85
CA ARG A 169 -3.77 7.24 14.64
C ARG A 169 -3.13 6.04 13.94
N ALA A 170 -1.81 5.99 13.89
CA ALA A 170 -1.06 4.87 13.34
C ALA A 170 -1.31 3.58 14.14
N GLU A 171 -1.27 3.65 15.47
CA GLU A 171 -1.58 2.53 16.36
C GLU A 171 -3.02 2.04 16.17
N ALA A 172 -3.99 2.95 16.05
CA ALA A 172 -5.39 2.59 15.80
C ALA A 172 -5.55 1.87 14.45
N LEU A 173 -4.94 2.38 13.37
CA LEU A 173 -4.96 1.76 12.05
C LEU A 173 -4.30 0.37 12.05
N ILE A 174 -3.15 0.22 12.71
CA ILE A 174 -2.45 -1.06 12.86
C ILE A 174 -3.31 -2.06 13.63
N ALA A 175 -3.95 -1.63 14.73
CA ALA A 175 -4.80 -2.49 15.53
C ALA A 175 -6.02 -2.97 14.73
N GLU A 176 -6.64 -2.09 13.95
CA GLU A 176 -7.75 -2.43 13.06
C GLU A 176 -7.32 -3.47 12.01
N GLN A 177 -6.22 -3.22 11.30
CA GLN A 177 -5.72 -4.13 10.26
C GLN A 177 -5.31 -5.49 10.84
N LYS A 178 -4.65 -5.51 12.01
CA LYS A 178 -4.34 -6.77 12.71
C LYS A 178 -5.59 -7.56 13.08
N ALA A 179 -6.64 -6.88 13.53
CA ALA A 179 -7.90 -7.52 13.86
C ALA A 179 -8.59 -8.12 12.63
N GLN A 180 -8.59 -7.40 11.49
CA GLN A 180 -9.11 -7.90 10.22
C GLN A 180 -8.34 -9.12 9.74
N LEU A 181 -7.01 -9.06 9.74
CA LEU A 181 -6.13 -10.16 9.31
C LEU A 181 -6.29 -11.41 10.19
N ALA A 182 -6.43 -11.24 11.50
CA ALA A 182 -6.66 -12.33 12.45
C ALA A 182 -8.01 -13.03 12.23
N GLY A 183 -8.96 -12.38 11.56
CA GLY A 183 -10.24 -12.96 11.16
C GLY A 183 -10.18 -13.85 9.92
N VAL A 184 -9.06 -13.86 9.19
CA VAL A 184 -8.87 -14.68 7.99
C VAL A 184 -8.19 -15.99 8.38
N ALA A 185 -8.84 -17.11 8.09
CA ALA A 185 -8.23 -18.42 8.18
C ALA A 185 -7.60 -18.80 6.83
N PRO A 186 -6.32 -19.20 6.80
CA PRO A 186 -5.72 -19.74 5.58
C PRO A 186 -6.50 -20.94 5.06
N ASP A 187 -6.58 -21.07 3.73
CA ASP A 187 -7.21 -22.23 3.09
C ASP A 187 -6.36 -23.49 3.34
N GLY A 188 -6.99 -24.54 3.83
CA GLY A 188 -6.30 -25.81 4.18
C GLY A 188 -6.28 -26.84 3.05
N ARG A 189 -6.70 -26.49 1.83
CA ARG A 189 -6.77 -27.42 0.68
C ARG A 189 -5.45 -27.61 -0.06
N GLU A 190 -4.37 -26.91 0.36
CA GLU A 190 -3.05 -26.94 -0.29
C GLU A 190 -3.09 -26.53 -1.78
N LEU A 191 -3.90 -25.52 -2.10
CA LEU A 191 -4.12 -25.04 -3.47
C LEU A 191 -2.89 -24.28 -3.99
N THR A 192 -2.53 -24.59 -5.25
CA THR A 192 -1.51 -23.84 -5.99
C THR A 192 -2.12 -22.64 -6.72
N ALA A 193 -1.38 -21.54 -6.82
CA ALA A 193 -1.89 -20.32 -7.45
C ALA A 193 -0.86 -19.63 -8.35
N LEU A 194 -1.37 -19.07 -9.45
CA LEU A 194 -0.66 -18.12 -10.29
C LEU A 194 -1.11 -16.69 -9.95
N TRP A 195 -0.18 -15.78 -9.67
CA TRP A 195 -0.46 -14.35 -9.63
C TRP A 195 -0.16 -13.72 -10.98
N TYR A 196 -1.19 -13.41 -11.77
CA TYR A 196 -1.06 -12.85 -13.12
C TYR A 196 -1.30 -11.34 -13.13
N SER A 197 -0.21 -10.58 -13.26
CA SER A 197 -0.25 -9.11 -13.26
C SER A 197 -0.53 -8.56 -14.66
N SER A 198 0.26 -8.93 -15.67
CA SER A 198 0.14 -8.38 -17.04
C SER A 198 0.90 -9.23 -18.06
N GLY A 199 1.00 -8.73 -19.30
CA GLY A 199 1.77 -9.37 -20.37
C GLY A 199 0.97 -10.46 -21.10
N THR A 200 0.93 -10.39 -22.44
CA THR A 200 0.16 -11.31 -23.26
C THR A 200 0.99 -12.48 -23.79
N LYS A 201 2.17 -12.19 -24.36
CA LYS A 201 3.10 -13.22 -24.91
C LYS A 201 3.95 -13.81 -23.79
N THR A 202 4.42 -12.96 -22.91
CA THR A 202 5.23 -13.32 -21.73
C THR A 202 4.50 -12.79 -20.54
N PRO A 203 3.91 -13.65 -19.68
CA PRO A 203 3.19 -13.20 -18.52
C PRO A 203 4.16 -12.57 -17.51
N TYR A 204 3.76 -11.42 -16.95
CA TYR A 204 4.40 -10.80 -15.81
C TYR A 204 3.63 -11.20 -14.55
N VAL A 205 4.30 -11.88 -13.65
CA VAL A 205 3.68 -12.62 -12.57
C VAL A 205 4.27 -12.24 -11.22
N GLY A 206 3.47 -12.34 -10.17
CA GLY A 206 3.95 -12.21 -8.80
C GLY A 206 4.78 -13.42 -8.41
N ALA A 207 5.93 -13.18 -7.79
CA ALA A 207 6.89 -14.20 -7.40
C ALA A 207 6.99 -14.38 -5.86
N GLY A 208 8.13 -14.82 -5.35
CA GLY A 208 8.30 -15.26 -3.95
C GLY A 208 8.46 -14.14 -2.93
N ASN A 209 8.39 -12.87 -3.33
CA ASN A 209 8.53 -11.72 -2.46
C ASN A 209 7.44 -10.68 -2.71
N ASN A 210 7.45 -9.57 -1.93
CA ASN A 210 6.52 -8.44 -2.04
C ASN A 210 5.04 -8.82 -1.80
N ALA A 211 4.09 -7.92 -2.12
CA ALA A 211 2.67 -8.10 -1.84
C ALA A 211 2.06 -9.39 -2.40
N PRO A 212 2.38 -9.85 -3.63
CA PRO A 212 1.86 -11.12 -4.14
C PRO A 212 2.15 -12.32 -3.25
N ALA A 213 3.41 -12.47 -2.81
CA ALA A 213 3.82 -13.59 -1.95
C ALA A 213 3.15 -13.51 -0.58
N MET A 214 3.16 -12.31 0.03
CA MET A 214 2.58 -12.07 1.35
C MET A 214 1.06 -12.34 1.38
N ILE A 215 0.33 -11.89 0.36
CA ILE A 215 -1.12 -12.08 0.26
C ILE A 215 -1.46 -13.55 0.04
N MET A 216 -0.77 -14.22 -0.91
CA MET A 216 -1.02 -15.65 -1.17
C MET A 216 -0.70 -16.53 0.04
N GLU A 217 0.39 -16.23 0.76
CA GLU A 217 0.76 -16.93 2.00
C GLU A 217 -0.33 -16.77 3.07
N ALA A 218 -0.89 -15.56 3.25
CA ALA A 218 -1.98 -15.32 4.19
C ALA A 218 -3.28 -16.06 3.82
N LEU A 219 -3.50 -16.29 2.52
CA LEU A 219 -4.64 -17.07 2.01
C LEU A 219 -4.41 -18.58 2.08
N GLY A 220 -3.20 -19.07 2.41
CA GLY A 220 -2.85 -20.48 2.35
C GLY A 220 -2.66 -21.02 0.92
N LEU A 221 -2.35 -20.15 -0.03
CA LEU A 221 -2.10 -20.50 -1.43
C LEU A 221 -0.60 -20.68 -1.69
N GLU A 222 -0.21 -21.77 -2.35
CA GLU A 222 1.15 -21.97 -2.82
C GLU A 222 1.38 -21.25 -4.15
N ASN A 223 2.27 -20.28 -4.17
CA ASN A 223 2.65 -19.56 -5.39
C ASN A 223 3.53 -20.45 -6.27
N ILE A 224 3.08 -20.79 -7.50
CA ILE A 224 3.86 -21.59 -8.44
C ILE A 224 5.23 -20.99 -8.84
N PHE A 225 5.43 -19.68 -8.60
CA PHE A 225 6.69 -18.96 -8.76
C PHE A 225 7.30 -18.50 -7.42
N GLY A 226 6.83 -19.05 -6.30
CA GLY A 226 7.27 -18.70 -4.95
C GLY A 226 8.75 -18.96 -4.66
N GLY A 227 9.42 -19.78 -5.48
CA GLY A 227 10.86 -20.05 -5.35
C GLY A 227 11.77 -18.92 -5.85
N ALA A 228 11.25 -17.93 -6.60
CA ALA A 228 12.03 -16.79 -7.05
C ALA A 228 12.04 -15.68 -5.96
N ASP A 229 13.24 -15.22 -5.58
CA ASP A 229 13.42 -14.19 -4.55
C ASP A 229 13.31 -12.78 -5.13
N GLU A 230 12.25 -12.57 -5.90
CA GLU A 230 11.83 -11.27 -6.46
C GLU A 230 10.34 -11.05 -6.20
N GLY A 231 9.89 -9.79 -6.32
CA GLY A 231 8.46 -9.46 -6.18
C GLY A 231 7.67 -9.87 -7.41
N TRP A 232 8.22 -9.57 -8.59
CA TRP A 232 7.61 -9.88 -9.89
C TRP A 232 8.67 -10.32 -10.88
N ILE A 233 8.30 -11.28 -11.74
CA ILE A 233 9.17 -11.81 -12.80
C ILE A 233 8.41 -11.91 -14.13
N SER A 234 9.16 -11.95 -15.21
CA SER A 234 8.65 -12.41 -16.51
C SER A 234 8.76 -13.93 -16.57
N ALA A 235 7.63 -14.61 -16.72
CA ALA A 235 7.56 -16.07 -16.82
C ALA A 235 7.23 -16.52 -18.25
N SER A 236 7.13 -17.82 -18.50
CA SER A 236 6.59 -18.37 -19.73
C SER A 236 5.22 -19.03 -19.50
N TRP A 237 4.38 -19.03 -20.52
CA TRP A 237 3.09 -19.74 -20.44
C TRP A 237 3.27 -21.27 -20.36
N GLU A 238 4.36 -21.80 -20.92
CA GLU A 238 4.72 -23.20 -20.80
C GLU A 238 4.96 -23.59 -19.33
N ALA A 239 5.72 -22.78 -18.58
CA ALA A 239 5.95 -23.01 -17.16
C ALA A 239 4.66 -22.95 -16.34
N VAL A 240 3.73 -22.04 -16.71
CA VAL A 240 2.41 -21.97 -16.06
C VAL A 240 1.58 -23.23 -16.34
N VAL A 241 1.60 -23.73 -17.59
CA VAL A 241 0.86 -24.92 -17.98
C VAL A 241 1.44 -26.17 -17.34
N ASP A 242 2.76 -26.28 -17.27
CA ASP A 242 3.45 -27.41 -16.60
C ASP A 242 3.11 -27.45 -15.09
N ALA A 243 2.95 -26.28 -14.46
CA ALA A 243 2.57 -26.20 -13.05
C ALA A 243 1.04 -26.42 -12.84
N ASN A 244 0.19 -26.14 -13.84
CA ASN A 244 -1.28 -26.22 -13.84
C ASN A 244 -1.92 -25.73 -12.52
N PRO A 245 -1.81 -24.43 -12.20
CA PRO A 245 -2.29 -23.90 -10.93
C PRO A 245 -3.79 -24.11 -10.73
N ASP A 246 -4.21 -24.40 -9.49
CA ASP A 246 -5.60 -24.58 -9.11
C ASP A 246 -6.42 -23.29 -9.22
N VAL A 247 -5.77 -22.14 -8.99
CA VAL A 247 -6.36 -20.80 -8.95
C VAL A 247 -5.49 -19.80 -9.70
N ILE A 248 -6.10 -18.83 -10.36
CA ILE A 248 -5.39 -17.69 -10.97
C ILE A 248 -5.85 -16.39 -10.32
N VAL A 249 -4.93 -15.68 -9.66
CA VAL A 249 -5.14 -14.31 -9.19
C VAL A 249 -4.95 -13.35 -10.36
N LEU A 250 -5.97 -12.58 -10.69
CA LEU A 250 -5.98 -11.58 -11.76
C LEU A 250 -5.86 -10.18 -11.16
N VAL A 251 -4.78 -9.49 -11.44
CA VAL A 251 -4.64 -8.07 -11.08
C VAL A 251 -5.50 -7.25 -12.03
N ASP A 252 -6.50 -6.53 -11.51
CA ASP A 252 -7.42 -5.71 -12.28
C ASP A 252 -6.94 -4.26 -12.37
N ALA A 253 -6.63 -3.80 -13.57
CA ALA A 253 -6.17 -2.45 -13.85
C ALA A 253 -6.97 -1.84 -15.00
N ALA A 254 -7.19 -0.52 -14.97
CA ALA A 254 -7.91 0.19 -16.03
C ALA A 254 -7.31 -0.01 -17.42
N TRP A 255 -5.99 -0.16 -17.51
CA TRP A 255 -5.22 -0.40 -18.74
C TRP A 255 -5.12 -1.88 -19.12
N ASN A 256 -5.47 -2.81 -18.22
CA ASN A 256 -5.43 -4.27 -18.43
C ASN A 256 -6.37 -4.98 -17.44
N SER A 257 -7.66 -4.99 -17.77
CA SER A 257 -8.70 -5.48 -16.85
C SER A 257 -8.65 -6.99 -16.62
N ALA A 258 -9.21 -7.44 -15.49
CA ALA A 258 -9.39 -8.86 -15.18
C ALA A 258 -10.21 -9.57 -16.27
N GLU A 259 -11.27 -8.95 -16.79
CA GLU A 259 -12.10 -9.52 -17.87
C GLU A 259 -11.29 -9.68 -19.18
N ALA A 260 -10.43 -8.71 -19.53
CA ALA A 260 -9.56 -8.85 -20.69
C ALA A 260 -8.56 -10.02 -20.52
N LYS A 261 -8.06 -10.23 -19.29
CA LYS A 261 -7.19 -11.37 -18.95
C LYS A 261 -7.92 -12.69 -19.01
N LYS A 262 -9.14 -12.80 -18.47
CA LYS A 262 -9.97 -14.01 -18.58
C LYS A 262 -10.20 -14.40 -20.04
N LYS A 263 -10.55 -13.42 -20.88
CA LYS A 263 -10.72 -13.62 -22.31
C LYS A 263 -9.42 -14.10 -22.97
N LEU A 264 -8.29 -13.45 -22.70
CA LEU A 264 -6.99 -13.85 -23.21
C LEU A 264 -6.64 -15.29 -22.85
N LEU A 265 -6.82 -15.67 -21.57
CA LEU A 265 -6.53 -17.03 -21.08
C LEU A 265 -7.42 -18.09 -21.74
N ALA A 266 -8.70 -17.78 -21.96
CA ALA A 266 -9.66 -18.70 -22.60
C ALA A 266 -9.42 -18.85 -24.10
N GLU A 267 -8.97 -17.80 -24.80
CA GLU A 267 -8.73 -17.81 -26.26
C GLU A 267 -7.34 -18.33 -26.63
N ASN A 268 -6.37 -18.30 -25.72
CA ASN A 268 -5.01 -18.79 -25.98
C ASN A 268 -4.98 -20.33 -25.97
N PRO A 269 -4.54 -21.00 -27.06
CA PRO A 269 -4.54 -22.47 -27.16
C PRO A 269 -3.71 -23.18 -26.09
N ILE A 270 -2.76 -22.47 -25.48
CA ILE A 270 -1.89 -23.01 -24.42
C ILE A 270 -2.64 -22.94 -23.08
N THR A 271 -3.12 -21.77 -22.70
CA THR A 271 -3.71 -21.54 -21.36
C THR A 271 -5.18 -21.98 -21.24
N SER A 272 -5.91 -22.10 -22.36
CA SER A 272 -7.31 -22.58 -22.37
C SER A 272 -7.48 -24.00 -21.82
N ARG A 273 -6.39 -24.73 -21.64
CA ARG A 273 -6.37 -26.11 -21.10
C ARG A 273 -6.14 -26.19 -19.61
N LEU A 274 -5.77 -25.07 -18.98
CA LEU A 274 -5.59 -24.99 -17.53
C LEU A 274 -6.91 -25.29 -16.80
N ASP A 275 -6.88 -26.10 -15.76
CA ASP A 275 -8.05 -26.44 -14.97
C ASP A 275 -8.69 -25.17 -14.37
N ALA A 276 -7.88 -24.23 -13.89
CA ALA A 276 -8.33 -22.94 -13.39
C ALA A 276 -9.08 -22.11 -14.46
N VAL A 277 -8.70 -22.21 -15.73
CA VAL A 277 -9.37 -21.49 -16.84
C VAL A 277 -10.67 -22.19 -17.21
N ILE A 278 -10.68 -23.53 -17.34
CA ILE A 278 -11.85 -24.34 -17.66
C ILE A 278 -12.95 -24.15 -16.62
N HIS A 279 -12.59 -24.17 -15.34
CA HIS A 279 -13.51 -24.06 -14.21
C HIS A 279 -13.68 -22.62 -13.69
N GLN A 280 -13.09 -21.62 -14.37
CA GLN A 280 -13.19 -20.19 -14.03
C GLN A 280 -12.76 -19.88 -12.57
N ARG A 281 -11.73 -20.55 -12.06
CA ARG A 281 -11.22 -20.37 -10.71
C ARG A 281 -10.30 -19.16 -10.64
N TYR A 282 -10.92 -17.99 -10.59
CA TYR A 282 -10.25 -16.71 -10.59
C TYR A 282 -10.50 -15.97 -9.28
N LEU A 283 -9.44 -15.37 -8.73
CA LEU A 283 -9.52 -14.32 -7.73
C LEU A 283 -9.16 -13.00 -8.42
N VAL A 284 -9.85 -11.93 -8.09
CA VAL A 284 -9.61 -10.61 -8.68
C VAL A 284 -9.14 -9.66 -7.61
N ILE A 285 -8.04 -8.97 -7.87
CA ILE A 285 -7.48 -7.93 -6.99
C ILE A 285 -7.27 -6.65 -7.77
N PRO A 286 -7.75 -5.47 -7.29
CA PRO A 286 -7.44 -4.20 -7.92
C PRO A 286 -5.93 -3.91 -7.93
N PHE A 287 -5.40 -3.32 -9.00
CA PHE A 287 -3.97 -3.03 -9.13
C PHE A 287 -3.40 -2.27 -7.92
N PRO A 288 -4.04 -1.19 -7.38
CA PRO A 288 -3.51 -0.51 -6.20
C PRO A 288 -3.42 -1.41 -4.95
N ALA A 289 -4.26 -2.44 -4.85
CA ALA A 289 -4.22 -3.40 -3.74
C ALA A 289 -3.20 -4.53 -3.94
N SER A 290 -2.65 -4.66 -5.16
CA SER A 290 -1.59 -5.61 -5.49
C SER A 290 -0.19 -5.08 -5.19
N GLU A 291 -0.07 -3.79 -4.91
CA GLU A 291 1.15 -3.14 -4.44
C GLU A 291 1.20 -3.17 -2.91
N ALA A 292 2.40 -3.07 -2.32
CA ALA A 292 2.56 -3.01 -0.87
C ALA A 292 1.92 -1.74 -0.29
N GLY A 293 1.07 -1.88 0.72
CA GLY A 293 0.40 -0.74 1.34
C GLY A 293 -0.84 -1.12 2.17
N VAL A 294 -1.56 -0.12 2.62
CA VAL A 294 -2.71 -0.25 3.53
C VAL A 294 -3.88 -1.07 2.97
N ARG A 295 -3.95 -1.24 1.63
CA ARG A 295 -4.98 -2.07 1.01
C ARG A 295 -4.73 -3.57 1.11
N ASN A 296 -3.52 -4.02 1.49
CA ASN A 296 -3.20 -5.45 1.43
C ASN A 296 -4.04 -6.27 2.42
N VAL A 297 -4.29 -5.77 3.64
CA VAL A 297 -5.14 -6.49 4.60
C VAL A 297 -6.59 -6.58 4.13
N PRO A 298 -7.27 -5.48 3.73
CA PRO A 298 -8.60 -5.56 3.11
C PRO A 298 -8.63 -6.48 1.88
N ALA A 299 -7.58 -6.50 1.06
CA ALA A 299 -7.50 -7.40 -0.10
C ALA A 299 -7.44 -8.87 0.31
N VAL A 300 -6.70 -9.23 1.36
CA VAL A 300 -6.69 -10.60 1.91
C VAL A 300 -8.09 -11.01 2.36
N VAL A 301 -8.81 -10.13 3.07
CA VAL A 301 -10.19 -10.42 3.53
C VAL A 301 -11.13 -10.66 2.34
N ASP A 302 -11.09 -9.79 1.32
CA ASP A 302 -11.92 -9.91 0.14
C ASP A 302 -11.57 -11.17 -0.69
N MET A 303 -10.29 -11.42 -0.93
CA MET A 303 -9.82 -12.58 -1.67
C MET A 303 -10.11 -13.90 -0.94
N ALA A 304 -10.08 -13.93 0.40
CA ALA A 304 -10.50 -15.09 1.18
C ALA A 304 -11.98 -15.41 0.96
N ALA A 305 -12.83 -14.37 0.90
CA ALA A 305 -14.25 -14.54 0.59
C ALA A 305 -14.48 -15.04 -0.87
N GLN A 306 -13.72 -14.50 -1.83
CA GLN A 306 -13.75 -14.99 -3.22
C GLN A 306 -13.32 -16.46 -3.29
N LEU A 307 -12.21 -16.85 -2.61
CA LEU A 307 -11.67 -18.21 -2.60
C LEU A 307 -12.65 -19.21 -1.98
N ALA A 308 -13.36 -18.82 -0.93
CA ALA A 308 -14.40 -19.64 -0.30
C ALA A 308 -15.59 -19.90 -1.22
N GLY A 309 -15.83 -19.05 -2.20
CA GLY A 309 -16.89 -19.19 -3.20
C GLY A 309 -16.51 -20.06 -4.40
N LEU A 310 -15.26 -20.51 -4.54
CA LEU A 310 -14.82 -21.33 -5.65
C LEU A 310 -15.11 -22.82 -5.41
N GLU A 311 -15.58 -23.50 -6.47
CA GLU A 311 -15.78 -24.95 -6.51
C GLU A 311 -14.51 -25.65 -7.06
N PHE A 312 -14.14 -26.79 -6.45
CA PHE A 312 -12.93 -27.56 -6.81
C PHE A 312 -13.26 -29.02 -7.09
#